data_7eb2e01477154ebd615083be044abc41
#
_entry.id   7eb2e01477154ebd615083be044abc41
#
_cell.length_a   1.000
_cell.length_b   1.000
_cell.length_c   1.000
_cell.angle_alpha   90.00
_cell.angle_beta   90.00
_cell.angle_gamma   90.00
#
_symmetry.space_group_name_H-M   'P 1'
#
loop_
_entity.id
_entity.type
_entity.pdbx_description
1 polymer ?
#
loop_
_entity_poly.entity_id
_entity_poly.type
_entity_poly.pdbx_seq_one_letter_code
_entity_poly.pdbx_strand_id
1 'polypeptide(L)'
;YWTLHVHYDNSKTEAEWVRLVTEEFSRSCRWRMRSDAPLGALLSGGLDSSCMVTEMCSQMEDPSRLQTFTTSYPGNNSCDEWFFADLINRSCGCTGNQILPDAEDIEKRFENLVWHVEGSCGLSLLGSKFLLDEINRRGYKVILNGQCGDELMLGYERYYAFFFASLIKRKQWKTLVSEFRQASRHSKLSVRDLAAYALYFNQPVVRDSRQLHRAGRFINPDLLDQRNRVELRELLYPKILENLQYTELPAPQLTQKVRNHDR
;
A
#
# COMPACT_ATOMS: atom_id res chain seq x y z
N TYR A 1 17.36 -13.22 8.62
CA TYR A 1 18.71 -12.67 8.52
C TYR A 1 18.74 -11.13 8.54
N TRP A 2 17.55 -10.50 8.43
CA TRP A 2 17.38 -9.05 8.48
C TRP A 2 16.28 -8.68 9.48
N THR A 3 16.52 -7.61 10.24
CA THR A 3 15.55 -7.07 11.21
C THR A 3 15.48 -5.56 11.04
N LEU A 4 14.29 -5.01 11.05
CA LEU A 4 14.07 -3.57 11.01
C LEU A 4 14.42 -2.97 12.36
N HIS A 5 15.48 -2.16 12.42
CA HIS A 5 15.82 -1.35 13.58
C HIS A 5 15.35 0.09 13.35
N VAL A 6 14.43 0.53 14.19
CA VAL A 6 13.93 1.92 14.14
C VAL A 6 14.75 2.77 15.09
N HIS A 7 15.46 3.75 14.53
CA HIS A 7 16.21 4.75 15.29
C HIS A 7 15.55 6.12 15.11
N TYR A 8 15.36 6.83 16.21
CA TYR A 8 14.96 8.23 16.17
C TYR A 8 16.22 9.09 16.08
N ASP A 9 16.39 9.75 14.96
CA ASP A 9 17.47 10.70 14.76
C ASP A 9 16.87 12.11 14.56
N ASN A 10 17.06 12.97 15.56
CA ASN A 10 16.63 14.35 15.53
C ASN A 10 17.79 15.31 15.23
N SER A 11 18.96 14.78 14.79
CA SER A 11 20.15 15.58 14.54
C SER A 11 20.10 16.32 13.19
N LYS A 12 19.21 15.91 12.30
CA LYS A 12 19.12 16.43 10.93
C LYS A 12 17.91 17.33 10.75
N THR A 13 18.06 18.31 9.89
CA THR A 13 16.97 19.16 9.41
C THR A 13 16.05 18.41 8.44
N GLU A 14 14.85 18.91 8.23
CA GLU A 14 13.90 18.38 7.24
C GLU A 14 14.52 18.31 5.84
N ALA A 15 15.22 19.37 5.42
CA ALA A 15 15.87 19.40 4.12
C ALA A 15 16.96 18.31 3.96
N GLU A 16 17.71 18.03 5.01
CA GLU A 16 18.70 16.95 5.01
C GLU A 16 18.02 15.58 4.91
N TRP A 17 16.91 15.37 5.61
CA TRP A 17 16.13 14.14 5.50
C TRP A 17 15.54 13.95 4.11
N VAL A 18 14.95 14.99 3.52
CA VAL A 18 14.44 14.94 2.14
C VAL A 18 15.53 14.54 1.17
N ARG A 19 16.73 15.17 1.27
CA ARG A 19 17.86 14.82 0.42
C ARG A 19 18.28 13.36 0.57
N LEU A 20 18.42 12.87 1.80
CA LEU A 20 18.82 11.49 2.07
C LEU A 20 17.81 10.47 1.54
N VAL A 21 16.50 10.71 1.76
CA VAL A 21 15.44 9.85 1.25
C VAL A 21 15.45 9.84 -0.28
N THR A 22 15.62 11.00 -0.91
CA THR A 22 15.69 11.11 -2.38
C THR A 22 16.90 10.33 -2.93
N GLU A 23 18.07 10.46 -2.31
CA GLU A 23 19.29 9.74 -2.71
C GLU A 23 19.12 8.21 -2.59
N GLU A 24 18.52 7.74 -1.48
CA GLU A 24 18.27 6.32 -1.26
C GLU A 24 17.20 5.77 -2.23
N PHE A 25 16.15 6.54 -2.51
CA PHE A 25 15.13 6.18 -3.49
C PHE A 25 15.76 6.06 -4.89
N SER A 26 16.54 7.05 -5.31
CA SER A 26 17.26 7.04 -6.58
C SER A 26 18.18 5.82 -6.70
N ARG A 27 18.96 5.55 -5.64
CA ARG A 27 19.84 4.38 -5.56
C ARG A 27 19.04 3.07 -5.67
N SER A 28 17.91 2.98 -4.98
CA SER A 28 17.01 1.82 -5.01
C SER A 28 16.47 1.57 -6.41
N CYS A 29 16.01 2.60 -7.11
CA CYS A 29 15.55 2.51 -8.50
C CYS A 29 16.67 1.99 -9.40
N ARG A 30 17.86 2.57 -9.31
CA ARG A 30 19.03 2.17 -10.10
C ARG A 30 19.37 0.68 -9.95
N TRP A 31 19.32 0.16 -8.73
CA TRP A 31 19.61 -1.24 -8.49
C TRP A 31 18.56 -2.17 -9.06
N ARG A 32 17.29 -1.78 -8.98
CA ARG A 32 16.17 -2.58 -9.48
C ARG A 32 15.99 -2.51 -10.99
N MET A 33 16.54 -1.48 -11.63
CA MET A 33 16.59 -1.37 -13.09
C MET A 33 17.63 -2.29 -13.75
N ARG A 34 18.53 -2.90 -12.96
CA ARG A 34 19.52 -3.85 -13.49
C ARG A 34 18.83 -5.16 -13.84
N SER A 35 18.69 -5.45 -15.14
CA SER A 35 18.01 -6.63 -15.64
C SER A 35 18.63 -7.05 -16.98
N ASP A 36 18.78 -8.36 -17.16
CA ASP A 36 19.15 -8.98 -18.44
C ASP A 36 17.92 -9.24 -19.32
N ALA A 37 16.72 -9.04 -18.79
CA ALA A 37 15.45 -9.19 -19.50
C ALA A 37 14.79 -7.82 -19.74
N PRO A 38 13.86 -7.74 -20.72
CA PRO A 38 13.09 -6.52 -20.93
C PRO A 38 12.40 -6.05 -19.65
N LEU A 39 12.64 -4.79 -19.30
CA LEU A 39 12.12 -4.13 -18.10
C LEU A 39 10.99 -3.20 -18.48
N GLY A 40 9.90 -3.25 -17.71
CA GLY A 40 8.79 -2.30 -17.77
C GLY A 40 8.40 -1.78 -16.40
N ALA A 41 7.39 -0.91 -16.36
CA ALA A 41 6.87 -0.36 -15.12
C ALA A 41 5.34 -0.35 -15.11
N LEU A 42 4.72 -0.58 -13.95
CA LEU A 42 3.31 -0.28 -13.73
C LEU A 42 3.17 1.20 -13.39
N LEU A 43 2.23 1.86 -14.06
CA LEU A 43 1.98 3.28 -13.86
C LEU A 43 0.48 3.52 -13.69
N SER A 44 0.05 3.86 -12.49
CA SER A 44 -1.33 4.22 -12.18
C SER A 44 -1.59 5.74 -12.29
N GLY A 45 -0.53 6.54 -12.42
CA GLY A 45 -0.65 7.99 -12.30
C GLY A 45 -0.78 8.48 -10.85
N GLY A 46 -0.82 7.57 -9.87
CA GLY A 46 -0.68 7.88 -8.45
C GLY A 46 0.74 8.32 -8.10
N LEU A 47 0.92 8.96 -6.96
CA LEU A 47 2.19 9.59 -6.56
C LEU A 47 3.36 8.61 -6.58
N ASP A 48 3.22 7.44 -5.98
CA ASP A 48 4.30 6.45 -5.83
C ASP A 48 4.79 5.91 -7.17
N SER A 49 3.85 5.47 -8.03
CA SER A 49 4.19 4.95 -9.35
C SER A 49 4.77 6.05 -10.27
N SER A 50 4.27 7.28 -10.15
CA SER A 50 4.76 8.43 -10.91
C SER A 50 6.17 8.83 -10.50
N CYS A 51 6.45 8.90 -9.19
CA CYS A 51 7.79 9.15 -8.67
C CYS A 51 8.78 8.08 -9.16
N MET A 52 8.38 6.81 -9.09
CA MET A 52 9.22 5.70 -9.55
C MET A 52 9.53 5.79 -11.04
N VAL A 53 8.52 5.98 -11.90
CA VAL A 53 8.70 6.08 -13.36
C VAL A 53 9.54 7.30 -13.72
N THR A 54 9.29 8.46 -13.09
CA THR A 54 10.09 9.67 -13.31
C THR A 54 11.55 9.44 -12.95
N GLU A 55 11.82 8.81 -11.82
CA GLU A 55 13.17 8.47 -11.40
C GLU A 55 13.84 7.47 -12.35
N MET A 56 13.12 6.43 -12.79
CA MET A 56 13.62 5.48 -13.78
C MET A 56 14.03 6.19 -15.08
N CYS A 57 13.16 7.05 -15.59
CA CYS A 57 13.42 7.81 -16.83
C CYS A 57 14.64 8.74 -16.68
N SER A 58 14.81 9.38 -15.53
CA SER A 58 15.96 10.27 -15.28
C SER A 58 17.31 9.56 -15.29
N GLN A 59 17.31 8.25 -15.05
CA GLN A 59 18.49 7.41 -15.01
C GLN A 59 18.78 6.66 -16.32
N MET A 60 17.88 6.76 -17.30
CA MET A 60 18.02 6.14 -18.61
C MET A 60 18.62 7.11 -19.65
N GLU A 61 19.50 6.60 -20.50
CA GLU A 61 20.02 7.38 -21.63
C GLU A 61 18.91 7.68 -22.65
N ASP A 62 17.98 6.76 -22.81
CA ASP A 62 16.85 6.89 -23.72
C ASP A 62 15.56 6.46 -23.00
N PRO A 63 14.82 7.39 -22.39
CA PRO A 63 13.56 7.13 -21.70
C PRO A 63 12.46 6.51 -22.59
N SER A 64 12.52 6.72 -23.93
CA SER A 64 11.52 6.18 -24.86
C SER A 64 11.51 4.64 -24.87
N ARG A 65 12.58 4.01 -24.42
CA ARG A 65 12.69 2.55 -24.29
C ARG A 65 11.95 2.00 -23.09
N LEU A 66 11.61 2.82 -22.09
CA LEU A 66 10.81 2.38 -20.97
C LEU A 66 9.35 2.21 -21.39
N GLN A 67 8.84 1.00 -21.20
CA GLN A 67 7.42 0.71 -21.41
C GLN A 67 6.69 0.77 -20.07
N THR A 68 5.67 1.59 -20.00
CA THR A 68 4.76 1.62 -18.85
C THR A 68 3.43 0.96 -19.19
N PHE A 69 2.78 0.39 -18.20
CA PHE A 69 1.54 -0.35 -18.37
C PHE A 69 0.49 0.15 -17.37
N THR A 70 -0.68 0.50 -17.88
CA THR A 70 -1.79 1.05 -17.10
C THR A 70 -3.08 0.36 -17.49
N THR A 71 -3.81 -0.18 -16.52
CA THR A 71 -5.20 -0.62 -16.76
C THR A 71 -6.10 0.59 -16.86
N SER A 72 -6.96 0.64 -17.86
CA SER A 72 -7.88 1.75 -18.09
C SER A 72 -9.31 1.26 -18.28
N TYR A 73 -10.25 2.07 -17.84
CA TYR A 73 -11.68 1.80 -17.89
C TYR A 73 -12.40 3.00 -18.52
N PRO A 74 -12.32 3.19 -19.84
CA PRO A 74 -12.87 4.35 -20.51
C PRO A 74 -14.36 4.56 -20.19
N GLY A 75 -14.73 5.79 -19.88
CA GLY A 75 -16.09 6.15 -19.48
C GLY A 75 -16.39 6.00 -17.98
N ASN A 76 -15.46 5.48 -17.18
CA ASN A 76 -15.59 5.42 -15.74
C ASN A 76 -14.54 6.31 -15.04
N ASN A 77 -14.83 7.60 -14.94
CA ASN A 77 -13.92 8.59 -14.35
C ASN A 77 -13.58 8.34 -12.88
N SER A 78 -14.29 7.42 -12.20
CA SER A 78 -14.01 7.13 -10.79
C SER A 78 -12.86 6.16 -10.58
N CYS A 79 -12.49 5.37 -11.61
CA CYS A 79 -11.44 4.36 -11.53
C CYS A 79 -10.48 4.37 -12.75
N ASP A 80 -10.72 5.20 -13.75
CA ASP A 80 -9.82 5.33 -14.90
C ASP A 80 -8.69 6.30 -14.57
N GLU A 81 -7.49 5.77 -14.47
CA GLU A 81 -6.27 6.51 -14.15
C GLU A 81 -5.42 6.85 -15.38
N TRP A 82 -5.86 6.44 -16.60
CA TRP A 82 -5.08 6.62 -17.82
C TRP A 82 -4.68 8.06 -18.07
N PHE A 83 -5.57 9.01 -17.80
CA PHE A 83 -5.27 10.44 -17.99
C PHE A 83 -4.00 10.88 -17.25
N PHE A 84 -3.87 10.48 -15.99
CA PHE A 84 -2.69 10.83 -15.18
C PHE A 84 -1.44 10.06 -15.62
N ALA A 85 -1.61 8.78 -15.95
CA ALA A 85 -0.51 7.95 -16.45
C ALA A 85 0.04 8.47 -17.78
N ASP A 86 -0.83 8.87 -18.72
CA ASP A 86 -0.43 9.43 -20.00
C ASP A 86 0.29 10.79 -19.85
N LEU A 87 -0.14 11.62 -18.90
CA LEU A 87 0.55 12.85 -18.56
C LEU A 87 2.00 12.62 -18.14
N ILE A 88 2.22 11.63 -17.26
CA ILE A 88 3.57 11.23 -16.83
C ILE A 88 4.37 10.68 -18.00
N ASN A 89 3.79 9.79 -18.82
CA ASN A 89 4.46 9.22 -19.98
C ASN A 89 4.98 10.30 -20.93
N ARG A 90 4.13 11.27 -21.27
CA ARG A 90 4.52 12.41 -22.11
C ARG A 90 5.59 13.28 -21.48
N SER A 91 5.45 13.55 -20.19
CA SER A 91 6.39 14.39 -19.45
C SER A 91 7.78 13.77 -19.35
N CYS A 92 7.85 12.44 -19.18
CA CYS A 92 9.09 11.70 -19.05
C CYS A 92 9.64 11.21 -20.39
N GLY A 93 8.87 11.28 -21.48
CA GLY A 93 9.25 10.77 -22.79
C GLY A 93 9.27 9.24 -22.90
N CYS A 94 8.59 8.53 -21.99
CA CYS A 94 8.48 7.08 -22.03
C CYS A 94 7.23 6.61 -22.81
N THR A 95 7.17 5.32 -23.13
CA THR A 95 6.09 4.75 -23.94
C THR A 95 4.99 4.17 -23.06
N GLY A 96 3.80 4.76 -23.11
CA GLY A 96 2.63 4.32 -22.35
C GLY A 96 1.83 3.24 -23.10
N ASN A 97 1.42 2.21 -22.37
CA ASN A 97 0.57 1.14 -22.85
C ASN A 97 -0.73 1.11 -22.05
N GLN A 98 -1.82 1.47 -22.69
CA GLN A 98 -3.16 1.40 -22.13
C GLN A 98 -3.70 -0.01 -22.30
N ILE A 99 -4.07 -0.66 -21.20
CA ILE A 99 -4.64 -2.00 -21.19
C ILE A 99 -6.13 -1.89 -20.88
N LEU A 100 -6.96 -2.34 -21.81
CA LEU A 100 -8.41 -2.31 -21.69
C LEU A 100 -8.90 -3.71 -21.32
N PRO A 101 -9.39 -3.94 -20.10
CA PRO A 101 -9.98 -5.22 -19.74
C PRO A 101 -11.23 -5.50 -20.57
N ASP A 102 -11.31 -6.69 -21.15
CA ASP A 102 -12.47 -7.14 -21.87
C ASP A 102 -13.46 -7.82 -20.96
N ALA A 103 -14.69 -7.31 -20.93
CA ALA A 103 -15.77 -7.84 -20.10
C ALA A 103 -16.20 -9.26 -20.53
N GLU A 104 -16.10 -9.59 -21.83
CA GLU A 104 -16.53 -10.90 -22.34
C GLU A 104 -15.58 -12.03 -21.88
N ASP A 105 -14.35 -11.70 -21.53
CA ASP A 105 -13.33 -12.66 -21.10
C ASP A 105 -13.22 -12.81 -19.56
N ILE A 106 -14.06 -12.07 -18.82
CA ILE A 106 -13.98 -12.02 -17.35
C ILE A 106 -14.14 -13.42 -16.73
N GLU A 107 -15.11 -14.20 -17.17
CA GLU A 107 -15.42 -15.51 -16.58
C GLU A 107 -14.25 -16.46 -16.69
N LYS A 108 -13.70 -16.63 -17.89
CA LYS A 108 -12.52 -17.51 -18.14
C LYS A 108 -11.30 -17.05 -17.36
N ARG A 109 -11.07 -15.75 -17.30
CA ARG A 109 -9.93 -15.18 -16.57
C ARG A 109 -10.10 -15.29 -15.08
N PHE A 110 -11.35 -15.23 -14.59
CA PHE A 110 -11.63 -15.41 -13.17
C PHE A 110 -11.36 -16.84 -12.71
N GLU A 111 -11.80 -17.84 -13.46
CA GLU A 111 -11.47 -19.24 -13.17
C GLU A 111 -9.95 -19.48 -13.14
N ASN A 112 -9.25 -18.96 -14.15
CA ASN A 112 -7.81 -19.04 -14.22
C ASN A 112 -7.12 -18.29 -13.06
N LEU A 113 -7.65 -17.15 -12.65
CA LEU A 113 -7.16 -16.41 -11.50
C LEU A 113 -7.32 -17.20 -10.20
N VAL A 114 -8.50 -17.80 -9.97
CA VAL A 114 -8.77 -18.65 -8.79
C VAL A 114 -7.79 -19.82 -8.74
N TRP A 115 -7.54 -20.45 -9.88
CA TRP A 115 -6.54 -21.53 -10.01
C TRP A 115 -5.14 -21.07 -9.58
N HIS A 116 -4.66 -19.91 -10.05
CA HIS A 116 -3.32 -19.42 -9.74
C HIS A 116 -3.17 -18.91 -8.30
N VAL A 117 -4.25 -18.39 -7.72
CA VAL A 117 -4.27 -17.89 -6.34
C VAL A 117 -4.46 -19.03 -5.32
N GLU A 118 -4.89 -20.21 -5.80
CA GLU A 118 -5.16 -21.39 -4.97
C GLU A 118 -6.18 -21.11 -3.85
N GLY A 119 -7.11 -20.17 -4.06
CA GLY A 119 -8.09 -19.80 -3.05
C GLY A 119 -9.05 -18.72 -3.47
N SER A 120 -9.79 -18.19 -2.51
CA SER A 120 -10.71 -17.08 -2.76
C SER A 120 -9.95 -15.81 -3.09
N CYS A 121 -10.37 -15.12 -4.15
CA CYS A 121 -9.76 -13.85 -4.56
C CYS A 121 -10.84 -12.77 -4.75
N GLY A 122 -10.45 -11.51 -4.54
CA GLY A 122 -11.32 -10.37 -4.82
C GLY A 122 -11.32 -10.00 -6.31
N LEU A 123 -12.40 -9.42 -6.79
CA LEU A 123 -12.52 -8.93 -8.18
C LEU A 123 -11.45 -7.91 -8.55
N SER A 124 -10.88 -7.21 -7.58
CA SER A 124 -9.76 -6.27 -7.81
C SER A 124 -8.51 -6.94 -8.41
N LEU A 125 -8.27 -8.22 -8.10
CA LEU A 125 -7.16 -8.97 -8.68
C LEU A 125 -7.36 -9.30 -10.16
N LEU A 126 -8.61 -9.26 -10.64
CA LEU A 126 -8.91 -9.53 -12.04
C LEU A 126 -8.31 -8.46 -12.97
N GLY A 127 -8.40 -7.18 -12.58
CA GLY A 127 -7.75 -6.09 -13.30
C GLY A 127 -6.23 -6.29 -13.39
N SER A 128 -5.61 -6.72 -12.29
CA SER A 128 -4.19 -7.08 -12.27
C SER A 128 -3.87 -8.28 -13.17
N LYS A 129 -4.78 -9.27 -13.24
CA LYS A 129 -4.61 -10.43 -14.13
C LYS A 129 -4.59 -10.02 -15.60
N PHE A 130 -5.53 -9.16 -16.05
CA PHE A 130 -5.52 -8.63 -17.41
C PHE A 130 -4.21 -7.91 -17.75
N LEU A 131 -3.76 -7.08 -16.83
CA LEU A 131 -2.53 -6.31 -16.96
C LEU A 131 -1.30 -7.22 -17.09
N LEU A 132 -1.17 -8.21 -16.21
CA LEU A 132 -0.03 -9.13 -16.19
C LEU A 132 -0.03 -10.09 -17.39
N ASP A 133 -1.19 -10.54 -17.86
CA ASP A 133 -1.29 -11.36 -19.07
C ASP A 133 -0.81 -10.59 -20.29
N GLU A 134 -1.19 -9.33 -20.43
CA GLU A 134 -0.76 -8.50 -21.56
C GLU A 134 0.75 -8.18 -21.49
N ILE A 135 1.28 -7.89 -20.31
CA ILE A 135 2.71 -7.70 -20.07
C ILE A 135 3.50 -8.95 -20.47
N ASN A 136 3.04 -10.13 -20.04
CA ASN A 136 3.68 -11.40 -20.37
C ASN A 136 3.61 -11.70 -21.88
N ARG A 137 2.47 -11.43 -22.55
CA ARG A 137 2.29 -11.58 -23.99
C ARG A 137 3.27 -10.74 -24.78
N ARG A 138 3.62 -9.55 -24.28
CA ARG A 138 4.63 -8.65 -24.87
C ARG A 138 6.08 -9.05 -24.55
N GLY A 139 6.29 -10.11 -23.78
CA GLY A 139 7.61 -10.66 -23.47
C GLY A 139 8.35 -9.97 -22.33
N TYR A 140 7.69 -9.11 -21.56
CA TYR A 140 8.30 -8.48 -20.38
C TYR A 140 8.35 -9.48 -19.22
N LYS A 141 9.53 -9.61 -18.62
CA LYS A 141 9.79 -10.53 -17.51
C LYS A 141 10.01 -9.81 -16.19
N VAL A 142 10.43 -8.55 -16.25
CA VAL A 142 10.72 -7.73 -15.07
C VAL A 142 9.85 -6.48 -15.13
N ILE A 143 9.07 -6.29 -14.06
CA ILE A 143 8.17 -5.15 -13.93
C ILE A 143 8.40 -4.50 -12.57
N LEU A 144 8.70 -3.21 -12.57
CA LEU A 144 8.73 -2.40 -11.37
C LEU A 144 7.35 -1.81 -11.09
N ASN A 145 7.01 -1.68 -9.81
CA ASN A 145 5.77 -1.04 -9.37
C ASN A 145 6.00 -0.14 -8.15
N GLY A 146 5.08 0.77 -7.90
CA GLY A 146 5.12 1.71 -6.77
C GLY A 146 4.62 1.14 -5.44
N GLN A 147 4.41 -0.18 -5.32
CA GLN A 147 3.94 -0.79 -4.08
C GLN A 147 4.92 -0.56 -2.93
N CYS A 148 4.41 -0.48 -1.72
CA CYS A 148 5.11 -0.15 -0.48
C CYS A 148 5.50 1.33 -0.31
N GLY A 149 5.13 2.22 -1.23
CA GLY A 149 5.32 3.66 -1.06
C GLY A 149 4.50 4.21 0.11
N ASP A 150 3.21 3.95 0.12
CA ASP A 150 2.29 4.36 1.19
C ASP A 150 2.69 3.81 2.56
N GLU A 151 3.20 2.58 2.63
CA GLU A 151 3.65 1.95 3.88
C GLU A 151 4.87 2.66 4.46
N LEU A 152 5.78 3.12 3.61
CA LEU A 152 7.02 3.80 4.02
C LEU A 152 6.78 5.28 4.29
N MET A 153 5.97 5.94 3.47
CA MET A 153 5.76 7.40 3.49
C MET A 153 4.49 7.82 4.23
N LEU A 154 3.85 6.90 4.95
CA LEU A 154 2.62 7.15 5.72
C LEU A 154 1.44 7.63 4.85
N GLY A 155 1.31 7.13 3.62
CA GLY A 155 0.29 7.56 2.66
C GLY A 155 -1.14 7.14 3.00
N TYR A 156 -1.31 6.11 3.85
CA TYR A 156 -2.67 5.69 4.24
C TYR A 156 -3.27 6.59 5.31
N GLU A 157 -4.50 6.99 5.11
CA GLU A 157 -5.26 7.84 6.05
C GLU A 157 -5.37 7.25 7.46
N ARG A 158 -5.33 5.92 7.61
CA ARG A 158 -5.30 5.24 8.92
C ARG A 158 -4.09 5.61 9.79
N TYR A 159 -2.98 6.05 9.19
CA TYR A 159 -1.79 6.45 9.93
C TYR A 159 -1.98 7.73 10.73
N TYR A 160 -2.92 8.61 10.37
CA TYR A 160 -3.27 9.76 11.18
C TYR A 160 -3.63 9.39 12.62
N ALA A 161 -4.32 8.26 12.81
CA ALA A 161 -4.70 7.79 14.14
C ALA A 161 -3.47 7.53 15.03
N PHE A 162 -2.44 6.89 14.47
CA PHE A 162 -1.20 6.60 15.20
C PHE A 162 -0.35 7.84 15.40
N PHE A 163 -0.29 8.70 14.39
CA PHE A 163 0.45 9.95 14.43
C PHE A 163 -0.11 10.86 15.54
N PHE A 164 -1.42 11.10 15.57
CA PHE A 164 -2.05 11.90 16.60
C PHE A 164 -1.89 11.29 18.00
N ALA A 165 -2.04 9.98 18.15
CA ALA A 165 -1.79 9.31 19.42
C ALA A 165 -0.33 9.48 19.89
N SER A 166 0.62 9.46 18.98
CA SER A 166 2.03 9.74 19.26
C SER A 166 2.24 11.17 19.77
N LEU A 167 1.64 12.15 19.10
CA LEU A 167 1.72 13.56 19.52
C LEU A 167 1.11 13.79 20.92
N ILE A 168 -0.03 13.14 21.21
CA ILE A 168 -0.67 13.18 22.54
C ILE A 168 0.28 12.60 23.60
N LYS A 169 0.84 11.42 23.36
CA LYS A 169 1.80 10.76 24.28
C LYS A 169 3.02 11.63 24.55
N ARG A 170 3.50 12.36 23.53
CA ARG A 170 4.65 13.27 23.63
C ARG A 170 4.28 14.65 24.16
N LYS A 171 3.00 14.91 24.48
CA LYS A 171 2.48 16.21 24.94
C LYS A 171 2.74 17.36 23.94
N GLN A 172 2.82 17.07 22.65
CA GLN A 172 3.08 18.04 21.58
C GLN A 172 1.76 18.67 21.09
N TRP A 173 1.08 19.38 21.97
CA TRP A 173 -0.28 19.89 21.75
C TRP A 173 -0.38 20.91 20.60
N LYS A 174 0.63 21.79 20.44
CA LYS A 174 0.65 22.79 19.36
C LYS A 174 0.73 22.10 17.99
N THR A 175 1.63 21.14 17.84
CA THR A 175 1.78 20.34 16.63
C THR A 175 0.50 19.54 16.36
N LEU A 176 -0.07 18.89 17.39
CA LEU A 176 -1.32 18.14 17.26
C LEU A 176 -2.44 18.99 16.66
N VAL A 177 -2.65 20.20 17.17
CA VAL A 177 -3.72 21.12 16.68
C VAL A 177 -3.42 21.57 15.25
N SER A 178 -2.17 21.87 14.92
CA SER A 178 -1.76 22.26 13.56
C SER A 178 -2.01 21.13 12.58
N GLU A 179 -1.47 19.94 12.87
CA GLU A 179 -1.58 18.76 12.00
C GLU A 179 -3.02 18.28 11.83
N PHE A 180 -3.81 18.31 12.90
CA PHE A 180 -5.23 17.97 12.83
C PHE A 180 -6.01 18.92 11.92
N ARG A 181 -5.72 20.24 11.99
CA ARG A 181 -6.34 21.23 11.07
C ARG A 181 -5.93 20.99 9.62
N GLN A 182 -4.66 20.66 9.36
CA GLN A 182 -4.18 20.38 8.02
C GLN A 182 -4.81 19.09 7.49
N ALA A 183 -4.80 18.02 8.27
CA ALA A 183 -5.45 16.77 7.90
C ALA A 183 -6.93 16.95 7.57
N SER A 184 -7.69 17.72 8.35
CA SER A 184 -9.10 17.98 8.08
C SER A 184 -9.36 18.84 6.84
N ARG A 185 -8.38 19.61 6.37
CA ARG A 185 -8.50 20.48 5.17
C ARG A 185 -8.05 19.77 3.89
N HIS A 186 -7.05 18.90 3.98
CA HIS A 186 -6.38 18.32 2.82
C HIS A 186 -6.65 16.83 2.63
N SER A 187 -7.18 16.12 3.64
CA SER A 187 -7.62 14.74 3.46
C SER A 187 -9.12 14.68 3.09
N LYS A 188 -9.52 13.57 2.48
CA LYS A 188 -10.94 13.27 2.22
C LYS A 188 -11.71 12.89 3.50
N LEU A 189 -11.01 12.74 4.63
CA LEU A 189 -11.61 12.34 5.91
C LEU A 189 -12.24 13.53 6.62
N SER A 190 -13.49 13.34 7.05
CA SER A 190 -14.11 14.28 7.98
C SER A 190 -13.47 14.18 9.38
N VAL A 191 -13.69 15.22 10.20
CA VAL A 191 -13.28 15.20 11.62
C VAL A 191 -13.85 13.98 12.36
N ARG A 192 -15.07 13.54 12.00
CA ARG A 192 -15.72 12.35 12.56
C ARG A 192 -14.98 11.08 12.17
N ASP A 193 -14.52 10.99 10.92
CA ASP A 193 -13.76 9.83 10.44
C ASP A 193 -12.39 9.75 11.13
N LEU A 194 -11.69 10.87 11.26
CA LEU A 194 -10.42 10.94 11.99
C LEU A 194 -10.59 10.51 13.46
N ALA A 195 -11.65 10.97 14.13
CA ALA A 195 -11.96 10.55 15.50
C ALA A 195 -12.33 9.05 15.57
N ALA A 196 -13.11 8.56 14.60
CA ALA A 196 -13.49 7.15 14.52
C ALA A 196 -12.27 6.24 14.26
N TYR A 197 -11.34 6.65 13.39
CA TYR A 197 -10.07 5.95 13.19
C TYR A 197 -9.21 5.96 14.45
N ALA A 198 -9.08 7.13 15.11
CA ALA A 198 -8.32 7.23 16.35
C ALA A 198 -8.87 6.28 17.42
N LEU A 199 -10.19 6.21 17.56
CA LEU A 199 -10.86 5.30 18.51
C LEU A 199 -10.65 3.83 18.10
N TYR A 200 -10.85 3.51 16.83
CA TYR A 200 -10.75 2.14 16.32
C TYR A 200 -9.34 1.57 16.48
N PHE A 201 -8.30 2.33 16.11
CA PHE A 201 -6.93 1.82 16.13
C PHE A 201 -6.26 1.88 17.49
N ASN A 202 -6.67 2.82 18.37
CA ASN A 202 -6.08 2.96 19.71
C ASN A 202 -6.85 2.23 20.82
N GLN A 203 -8.07 1.72 20.54
CA GLN A 203 -8.89 0.98 21.50
C GLN A 203 -9.11 -0.46 21.02
N PRO A 204 -8.36 -1.45 21.59
CA PRO A 204 -8.46 -2.85 21.17
C PRO A 204 -9.89 -3.40 21.24
N VAL A 205 -10.64 -3.07 22.30
CA VAL A 205 -12.02 -3.54 22.48
C VAL A 205 -12.93 -3.09 21.33
N VAL A 206 -12.80 -1.83 20.88
CA VAL A 206 -13.61 -1.30 19.75
C VAL A 206 -13.25 -2.00 18.44
N ARG A 207 -11.95 -2.23 18.22
CA ARG A 207 -11.45 -2.93 17.06
C ARG A 207 -11.96 -4.37 17.01
N ASP A 208 -11.82 -5.09 18.12
CA ASP A 208 -12.20 -6.49 18.23
C ASP A 208 -13.70 -6.67 18.05
N SER A 209 -14.52 -5.81 18.65
CA SER A 209 -15.98 -5.83 18.48
C SER A 209 -16.37 -5.64 17.02
N ARG A 210 -15.75 -4.68 16.31
CA ARG A 210 -16.03 -4.45 14.87
C ARG A 210 -15.57 -5.60 13.98
N GLN A 211 -14.42 -6.21 14.28
CA GLN A 211 -13.92 -7.36 13.52
C GLN A 211 -14.84 -8.58 13.69
N LEU A 212 -15.28 -8.86 14.91
CA LEU A 212 -16.25 -9.92 15.20
C LEU A 212 -17.60 -9.67 14.50
N HIS A 213 -18.07 -8.43 14.50
CA HIS A 213 -19.30 -8.07 13.80
C HIS A 213 -19.17 -8.24 12.27
N ARG A 214 -18.01 -7.90 11.68
CA ARG A 214 -17.76 -8.12 10.24
C ARG A 214 -17.66 -9.61 9.92
N ALA A 215 -16.94 -10.38 10.71
CA ALA A 215 -16.83 -11.84 10.52
C ALA A 215 -18.21 -12.51 10.61
N GLY A 216 -19.06 -12.10 11.55
CA GLY A 216 -20.41 -12.62 11.71
C GLY A 216 -21.37 -12.36 10.51
N ARG A 217 -21.00 -11.45 9.59
CA ARG A 217 -21.78 -11.26 8.34
C ARG A 217 -21.49 -12.33 7.27
N PHE A 218 -20.35 -12.96 7.34
CA PHE A 218 -19.88 -13.96 6.36
C PHE A 218 -19.97 -15.39 6.88
N ILE A 219 -20.14 -15.57 8.17
CA ILE A 219 -20.23 -16.87 8.81
C ILE A 219 -21.64 -17.05 9.33
N ASN A 220 -22.29 -18.15 8.94
CA ASN A 220 -23.62 -18.46 9.46
C ASN A 220 -23.55 -18.53 11.00
N PRO A 221 -24.35 -17.72 11.74
CA PRO A 221 -24.35 -17.70 13.20
C PRO A 221 -24.59 -19.07 13.84
N ASP A 222 -25.37 -19.93 13.17
CA ASP A 222 -25.71 -21.27 13.63
C ASP A 222 -24.50 -22.24 13.59
N LEU A 223 -23.48 -21.90 12.78
CA LEU A 223 -22.21 -22.66 12.72
C LEU A 223 -21.20 -22.21 13.79
N LEU A 224 -21.47 -21.09 14.45
CA LEU A 224 -20.63 -20.51 15.51
C LEU A 224 -21.27 -20.83 16.86
N ASP A 225 -21.16 -22.08 17.29
CA ASP A 225 -21.36 -22.40 18.71
C ASP A 225 -20.37 -21.55 19.55
N GLN A 226 -20.77 -21.15 20.76
CA GLN A 226 -19.96 -20.31 21.63
C GLN A 226 -18.55 -20.87 21.86
N ARG A 227 -18.42 -22.21 21.84
CA ARG A 227 -17.17 -22.94 21.97
C ARG A 227 -16.25 -22.69 20.78
N ASN A 228 -16.78 -22.72 19.56
CA ASN A 228 -16.04 -22.45 18.33
C ASN A 228 -15.61 -20.97 18.20
N ARG A 229 -16.33 -20.05 18.82
CA ARG A 229 -15.94 -18.62 18.88
C ARG A 229 -14.68 -18.40 19.74
N VAL A 230 -14.55 -19.16 20.82
CA VAL A 230 -13.36 -19.12 21.69
C VAL A 230 -12.17 -19.75 20.97
N GLU A 231 -12.34 -20.92 20.36
CA GLU A 231 -11.26 -21.61 19.62
C GLU A 231 -10.81 -20.83 18.38
N LEU A 232 -11.73 -20.25 17.61
CA LEU A 232 -11.37 -19.34 16.49
C LEU A 232 -10.65 -18.08 16.98
N ARG A 233 -11.05 -17.55 18.13
CA ARG A 233 -10.39 -16.41 18.75
C ARG A 233 -8.99 -16.78 19.25
N GLU A 234 -8.81 -17.96 19.81
CA GLU A 234 -7.51 -18.45 20.30
C GLU A 234 -6.57 -18.90 19.17
N LEU A 235 -7.10 -19.41 18.06
CA LEU A 235 -6.33 -19.91 16.92
C LEU A 235 -5.98 -18.81 15.89
N LEU A 236 -6.94 -17.97 15.54
CA LEU A 236 -6.75 -16.94 14.51
C LEU A 236 -6.28 -15.60 15.09
N TYR A 237 -6.69 -15.31 16.31
CA TYR A 237 -6.45 -14.02 16.92
C TYR A 237 -4.97 -13.74 17.24
N PRO A 238 -4.16 -14.67 17.75
CA PRO A 238 -2.73 -14.43 17.96
C PRO A 238 -1.98 -14.18 16.65
N LYS A 239 -2.25 -14.98 15.61
CA LYS A 239 -1.61 -14.81 14.28
C LYS A 239 -2.06 -13.56 13.56
N ILE A 240 -3.34 -13.22 13.62
CA ILE A 240 -3.87 -11.97 13.03
C ILE A 240 -3.36 -10.77 13.82
N LEU A 241 -3.33 -10.84 15.15
CA LEU A 241 -2.75 -9.80 16.00
C LEU A 241 -1.24 -9.68 15.81
N GLU A 242 -0.53 -10.77 15.64
CA GLU A 242 0.90 -10.77 15.38
C GLU A 242 1.19 -10.07 14.04
N ASN A 243 0.47 -10.39 12.98
CA ASN A 243 0.58 -9.72 11.70
C ASN A 243 0.11 -8.26 11.73
N LEU A 244 -1.00 -7.95 12.42
CA LEU A 244 -1.50 -6.59 12.58
C LEU A 244 -0.63 -5.76 13.53
N GLN A 245 -0.02 -6.36 14.54
CA GLN A 245 0.90 -5.69 15.46
C GLN A 245 2.21 -5.30 14.78
N TYR A 246 2.68 -6.03 13.78
CA TYR A 246 3.83 -5.63 12.96
C TYR A 246 3.53 -4.40 12.08
N THR A 247 2.28 -4.24 11.66
CA THR A 247 1.84 -3.09 10.85
C THR A 247 1.29 -1.91 11.66
N GLU A 248 0.89 -2.12 12.92
CA GLU A 248 0.12 -1.15 13.70
C GLU A 248 0.82 -0.64 14.97
N LEU A 249 2.00 -1.18 15.33
CA LEU A 249 2.69 -0.71 16.53
C LEU A 249 3.48 0.58 16.25
N PRO A 250 3.34 1.61 17.11
CA PRO A 250 4.30 2.70 17.13
C PRO A 250 5.71 2.12 17.34
N ALA A 251 6.68 2.63 16.60
CA ALA A 251 8.05 2.16 16.58
C ALA A 251 8.71 1.74 17.94
N PRO A 252 8.40 2.37 19.08
CA PRO A 252 8.95 1.94 20.39
C PRO A 252 8.45 0.57 20.86
N GLN A 253 7.25 0.13 20.42
CA GLN A 253 6.69 -1.17 20.81
C GLN A 253 7.16 -2.32 19.90
N LEU A 254 7.49 -2.02 18.65
CA LEU A 254 8.15 -2.94 17.72
C LEU A 254 9.54 -3.35 18.26
N THR A 255 10.33 -2.38 18.73
CA THR A 255 11.67 -2.63 19.29
C THR A 255 11.64 -3.47 20.56
N GLN A 256 10.58 -3.37 21.36
CA GLN A 256 10.48 -4.11 22.62
C GLN A 256 10.08 -5.58 22.41
N LYS A 257 9.28 -5.87 21.36
CA LYS A 257 8.89 -7.24 21.00
C LYS A 257 10.01 -8.02 20.30
N VAL A 258 10.77 -7.36 19.42
CA VAL A 258 11.93 -7.98 18.77
C VAL A 258 12.97 -8.39 19.80
N ARG A 259 13.21 -7.58 20.85
CA ARG A 259 14.12 -7.93 21.96
C ARG A 259 13.67 -9.13 22.81
N ASN A 260 12.37 -9.42 22.85
CA ASN A 260 11.84 -10.54 23.62
C ASN A 260 11.80 -11.88 22.85
N HIS A 261 12.07 -11.85 21.53
CA HIS A 261 12.18 -13.07 20.72
C HIS A 261 13.62 -13.60 20.61
N ASP A 262 14.61 -12.74 20.92
CA ASP A 262 16.04 -13.11 20.94
C ASP A 262 16.51 -13.58 22.35
N ARG A 263 15.57 -13.91 23.23
CA ARG A 263 15.80 -14.59 24.51
C ARG A 263 15.02 -15.88 24.57
#